data_f10ccec053ee9e83ee2ff676c001e332
#
_entry.id   f10ccec053ee9e83ee2ff676c001e332
#
_cell.length_a   1.000
_cell.length_b   1.000
_cell.length_c   1.000
_cell.angle_alpha   90.00
_cell.angle_beta   90.00
_cell.angle_gamma   90.00
#
_symmetry.space_group_name_H-M   'P 1'
#
loop_
_entity.id
_entity.type
_entity.pdbx_description
1 polymer ?
#
loop_
_entity_poly.entity_id
_entity_poly.type
_entity_poly.pdbx_seq_one_letter_code
_entity_poly.pdbx_strand_id
1 'polypeptide(L)'
;MEGAQISDESNRRSAISDIYIGLALLLIIGGIALAYENWIGHALIAIISLLLMGYALTTGAMLKGRLKRKSGNIFKLHRKSGIYFGAFVLGSFIYGLWMRLQHGESLLSSVHGKLGLFILLVVTLQVIPSLIFKNRAKYRGLHRIIGYALAPILVIDAGWGLHNGVTGVTKSLVLLHSISGGLAALVLVWIILEMRYPTYKSLSRAKLASYLSAFLITAGCWIVGGYNYLTAYGSQVRPVILAGPHPWAHEVIMEAKEHIFVFLPIIAFALSITLFSLDRNTFQDDAKSRHALMMIACLALFMVLFMFLMGAIISNAGQTGTETLK
;
A
#
# COMPACT_ATOMS: atom_id res chain seq x y z
N MET A 1 16.97 36.07 -17.39
CA MET A 1 15.57 35.76 -17.72
C MET A 1 15.38 34.37 -18.36
N GLU A 2 16.28 33.91 -19.26
CA GLU A 2 16.22 32.59 -19.91
C GLU A 2 16.21 31.37 -18.95
N GLY A 3 17.02 31.40 -17.88
CA GLY A 3 17.07 30.27 -16.93
C GLY A 3 15.78 30.03 -16.13
N ALA A 4 14.96 31.05 -15.93
CA ALA A 4 13.68 30.94 -15.25
C ALA A 4 12.59 30.35 -16.16
N GLN A 5 12.62 30.66 -17.47
CA GLN A 5 11.70 30.09 -18.45
C GLN A 5 11.96 28.62 -18.70
N ILE A 6 13.23 28.19 -18.81
CA ILE A 6 13.62 26.77 -19.02
C ILE A 6 13.21 25.92 -17.81
N SER A 7 13.31 26.45 -16.57
CA SER A 7 12.89 25.71 -15.36
C SER A 7 11.37 25.56 -15.25
N ASP A 8 10.60 26.53 -15.74
CA ASP A 8 9.13 26.48 -15.70
C ASP A 8 8.57 25.53 -16.76
N GLU A 9 9.19 25.51 -17.94
CA GLU A 9 8.83 24.59 -19.03
C GLU A 9 9.16 23.11 -18.70
N SER A 10 10.31 22.86 -18.08
CA SER A 10 10.68 21.54 -17.55
C SER A 10 9.72 21.06 -16.46
N ASN A 11 9.29 21.96 -15.56
CA ASN A 11 8.30 21.62 -14.52
C ASN A 11 6.89 21.37 -15.10
N ARG A 12 6.49 22.08 -16.15
CA ARG A 12 5.20 21.84 -16.86
C ARG A 12 5.22 20.50 -17.58
N ARG A 13 6.29 20.16 -18.30
CA ARG A 13 6.42 18.85 -19.00
C ARG A 13 6.40 17.68 -18.02
N SER A 14 7.07 17.79 -16.87
CA SER A 14 7.01 16.79 -15.80
C SER A 14 5.60 16.61 -15.23
N ALA A 15 4.87 17.71 -14.97
CA ALA A 15 3.51 17.66 -14.43
C ALA A 15 2.50 17.05 -15.43
N ILE A 16 2.64 17.35 -16.72
CA ILE A 16 1.82 16.77 -17.79
C ILE A 16 2.10 15.28 -17.92
N SER A 17 3.37 14.85 -17.91
CA SER A 17 3.77 13.45 -17.94
C SER A 17 3.19 12.66 -16.75
N ASP A 18 3.23 13.21 -15.54
CA ASP A 18 2.69 12.58 -14.33
C ASP A 18 1.16 12.38 -14.42
N ILE A 19 0.45 13.33 -15.04
CA ILE A 19 -1.00 13.25 -15.27
C ILE A 19 -1.33 12.17 -16.30
N TYR A 20 -0.59 12.09 -17.40
CA TYR A 20 -0.80 11.05 -18.42
C TYR A 20 -0.49 9.66 -17.90
N ILE A 21 0.56 9.48 -17.10
CA ILE A 21 0.87 8.21 -16.45
C ILE A 21 -0.26 7.82 -15.49
N GLY A 22 -0.75 8.76 -14.68
CA GLY A 22 -1.87 8.54 -13.78
C GLY A 22 -3.16 8.14 -14.52
N LEU A 23 -3.48 8.83 -15.60
CA LEU A 23 -4.64 8.51 -16.45
C LEU A 23 -4.48 7.17 -17.17
N ALA A 24 -3.30 6.86 -17.69
CA ALA A 24 -3.02 5.57 -18.33
C ALA A 24 -3.16 4.41 -17.33
N LEU A 25 -2.64 4.57 -16.12
CA LEU A 25 -2.82 3.59 -15.03
C LEU A 25 -4.30 3.42 -14.66
N LEU A 26 -5.06 4.51 -14.54
CA LEU A 26 -6.49 4.46 -14.28
C LEU A 26 -7.26 3.76 -15.40
N LEU A 27 -6.91 4.01 -16.67
CA LEU A 27 -7.53 3.35 -17.82
C LEU A 27 -7.19 1.86 -17.88
N ILE A 28 -5.95 1.49 -17.59
CA ILE A 28 -5.51 0.08 -17.51
C ILE A 28 -6.25 -0.63 -16.37
N ILE A 29 -6.30 -0.03 -15.18
CA ILE A 29 -7.01 -0.57 -14.01
C ILE A 29 -8.50 -0.68 -14.30
N GLY A 30 -9.11 0.36 -14.89
CA GLY A 30 -10.51 0.36 -15.29
C GLY A 30 -10.80 -0.69 -16.37
N GLY A 31 -9.92 -0.86 -17.35
CA GLY A 31 -10.03 -1.87 -18.40
C GLY A 31 -9.93 -3.30 -17.84
N ILE A 32 -9.01 -3.54 -16.93
CA ILE A 32 -8.88 -4.83 -16.23
C ILE A 32 -10.11 -5.08 -15.35
N ALA A 33 -10.61 -4.07 -14.64
CA ALA A 33 -11.78 -4.18 -13.78
C ALA A 33 -13.07 -4.45 -14.56
N LEU A 34 -13.20 -3.90 -15.78
CA LEU A 34 -14.34 -4.15 -16.68
C LEU A 34 -14.26 -5.48 -17.41
N ALA A 35 -13.04 -5.98 -17.65
CA ALA A 35 -12.81 -7.25 -18.36
C ALA A 35 -12.86 -8.48 -17.43
N TYR A 36 -12.56 -8.29 -16.15
CA TYR A 36 -12.60 -9.29 -15.09
C TYR A 36 -13.54 -8.80 -13.98
N GLU A 37 -13.86 -9.64 -13.03
CA GLU A 37 -14.78 -9.34 -11.91
C GLU A 37 -14.53 -7.97 -11.24
N ASN A 38 -15.60 -7.24 -11.00
CA ASN A 38 -15.61 -5.84 -10.51
C ASN A 38 -14.78 -5.57 -9.24
N TRP A 39 -14.61 -6.56 -8.35
CA TRP A 39 -13.90 -6.40 -7.07
C TRP A 39 -12.37 -6.22 -7.23
N ILE A 40 -11.74 -6.72 -8.34
CA ILE A 40 -10.31 -6.55 -8.61
C ILE A 40 -9.96 -5.07 -8.76
N GLY A 41 -10.84 -4.31 -9.43
CA GLY A 41 -10.67 -2.87 -9.57
C GLY A 41 -10.63 -2.15 -8.22
N HIS A 42 -11.51 -2.51 -7.30
CA HIS A 42 -11.53 -1.96 -5.94
C HIS A 42 -10.24 -2.28 -5.17
N ALA A 43 -9.78 -3.53 -5.22
CA ALA A 43 -8.54 -3.95 -4.58
C ALA A 43 -7.31 -3.21 -5.13
N LEU A 44 -7.21 -3.03 -6.45
CA LEU A 44 -6.10 -2.29 -7.09
C LEU A 44 -6.10 -0.82 -6.69
N ILE A 45 -7.26 -0.15 -6.66
CA ILE A 45 -7.38 1.24 -6.21
C ILE A 45 -6.97 1.36 -4.73
N ALA A 46 -7.34 0.40 -3.89
CA ALA A 46 -6.94 0.36 -2.48
C ALA A 46 -5.42 0.19 -2.30
N ILE A 47 -4.78 -0.68 -3.10
CA ILE A 47 -3.31 -0.85 -3.11
C ILE A 47 -2.62 0.46 -3.50
N ILE A 48 -3.08 1.15 -4.54
CA ILE A 48 -2.51 2.44 -4.97
C ILE A 48 -2.70 3.49 -3.87
N SER A 49 -3.87 3.52 -3.21
CA SER A 49 -4.12 4.41 -2.07
C SER A 49 -3.12 4.16 -0.93
N LEU A 50 -2.85 2.89 -0.62
CA LEU A 50 -1.87 2.51 0.41
C LEU A 50 -0.46 2.99 0.07
N LEU A 51 -0.02 2.83 -1.18
CA LEU A 51 1.29 3.32 -1.66
C LEU A 51 1.39 4.84 -1.58
N LEU A 52 0.36 5.56 -2.04
CA LEU A 52 0.31 7.02 -1.99
C LEU A 52 0.31 7.53 -0.54
N MET A 53 -0.37 6.83 0.38
CA MET A 53 -0.31 7.12 1.82
C MET A 53 1.11 6.97 2.35
N GLY A 54 1.78 5.84 2.09
CA GLY A 54 3.17 5.60 2.50
C GLY A 54 4.12 6.68 1.98
N TYR A 55 3.95 7.06 0.72
CA TYR A 55 4.72 8.12 0.09
C TYR A 55 4.46 9.49 0.73
N ALA A 56 3.20 9.85 0.98
CA ALA A 56 2.81 11.10 1.64
C ALA A 56 3.33 11.16 3.09
N LEU A 57 3.20 10.09 3.85
CA LEU A 57 3.70 10.02 5.24
C LEU A 57 5.21 10.20 5.31
N THR A 58 5.95 9.48 4.47
CA THR A 58 7.42 9.54 4.47
C THR A 58 7.93 10.91 4.05
N THR A 59 7.37 11.48 2.98
CA THR A 59 7.74 12.85 2.54
C THR A 59 7.35 13.90 3.59
N GLY A 60 6.21 13.74 4.27
CA GLY A 60 5.80 14.59 5.40
C GLY A 60 6.76 14.49 6.59
N ALA A 61 7.21 13.28 6.95
CA ALA A 61 8.20 13.06 7.99
C ALA A 61 9.57 13.66 7.64
N MET A 62 9.96 13.57 6.37
CA MET A 62 11.18 14.18 5.85
C MET A 62 11.17 15.72 5.94
N LEU A 63 10.02 16.37 5.78
CA LEU A 63 9.90 17.82 5.92
C LEU A 63 10.18 18.32 7.34
N LYS A 64 9.93 17.51 8.38
CA LYS A 64 10.18 17.88 9.78
C LYS A 64 11.68 17.99 10.12
N GLY A 65 12.55 17.25 9.42
CA GLY A 65 13.97 17.10 9.76
C GLY A 65 14.95 17.89 8.88
N ARG A 66 14.50 18.75 7.95
CA ARG A 66 15.36 19.33 6.90
C ARG A 66 15.68 20.79 7.04
N LEU A 67 16.97 21.08 6.92
CA LEU A 67 17.53 22.40 6.70
C LEU A 67 17.04 23.02 5.37
N LYS A 68 16.84 24.33 5.40
CA LYS A 68 16.08 25.21 4.47
C LYS A 68 16.32 25.06 2.95
N ARG A 69 17.40 24.46 2.46
CA ARG A 69 17.82 24.61 1.05
C ARG A 69 17.29 23.54 0.05
N LYS A 70 16.81 22.38 0.49
CA LYS A 70 16.25 21.32 -0.36
C LYS A 70 14.76 20.98 -0.10
N SER A 71 14.06 21.81 0.67
CA SER A 71 12.68 21.49 1.12
C SER A 71 11.61 21.69 0.03
N GLY A 72 11.85 22.52 -0.98
CA GLY A 72 10.84 22.86 -1.99
C GLY A 72 10.35 21.67 -2.80
N ASN A 73 11.26 20.81 -3.26
CA ASN A 73 10.89 19.64 -4.06
C ASN A 73 10.13 18.59 -3.22
N ILE A 74 10.53 18.37 -1.97
CA ILE A 74 9.85 17.40 -1.09
C ILE A 74 8.48 17.91 -0.68
N PHE A 75 8.33 19.22 -0.45
CA PHE A 75 7.02 19.80 -0.19
C PHE A 75 6.06 19.62 -1.39
N LYS A 76 6.56 19.84 -2.62
CA LYS A 76 5.77 19.58 -3.85
C LYS A 76 5.36 18.11 -3.93
N LEU A 77 6.28 17.18 -3.65
CA LEU A 77 6.01 15.74 -3.65
C LEU A 77 4.98 15.35 -2.58
N HIS A 78 5.15 15.82 -1.35
CA HIS A 78 4.19 15.59 -0.26
C HIS A 78 2.78 16.11 -0.63
N ARG A 79 2.70 17.33 -1.19
CA ARG A 79 1.43 17.90 -1.60
C ARG A 79 0.76 17.11 -2.73
N LYS A 80 1.52 16.73 -3.78
CA LYS A 80 1.01 15.93 -4.90
C LYS A 80 0.52 14.55 -4.42
N SER A 81 1.35 13.84 -3.67
CA SER A 81 0.96 12.51 -3.17
C SER A 81 -0.25 12.55 -2.24
N GLY A 82 -0.39 13.59 -1.40
CA GLY A 82 -1.57 13.79 -0.56
C GLY A 82 -2.84 14.05 -1.36
N ILE A 83 -2.77 14.84 -2.44
CA ILE A 83 -3.91 15.09 -3.34
C ILE A 83 -4.31 13.80 -4.07
N TYR A 84 -3.34 13.09 -4.65
CA TYR A 84 -3.61 11.83 -5.34
C TYR A 84 -4.15 10.77 -4.38
N PHE A 85 -3.59 10.67 -3.17
CA PHE A 85 -4.13 9.80 -2.13
C PHE A 85 -5.61 10.09 -1.86
N GLY A 86 -5.99 11.37 -1.67
CA GLY A 86 -7.38 11.75 -1.47
C GLY A 86 -8.28 11.39 -2.65
N ALA A 87 -7.82 11.61 -3.89
CA ALA A 87 -8.56 11.25 -5.10
C ALA A 87 -8.76 9.73 -5.23
N PHE A 88 -7.73 8.92 -4.93
CA PHE A 88 -7.83 7.46 -4.99
C PHE A 88 -8.70 6.89 -3.87
N VAL A 89 -8.66 7.45 -2.65
CA VAL A 89 -9.59 7.07 -1.57
C VAL A 89 -11.04 7.36 -1.95
N LEU A 90 -11.30 8.55 -2.54
CA LEU A 90 -12.64 8.89 -3.04
C LEU A 90 -13.07 7.93 -4.15
N GLY A 91 -12.19 7.64 -5.11
CA GLY A 91 -12.45 6.67 -6.20
C GLY A 91 -12.74 5.27 -5.68
N SER A 92 -11.94 4.78 -4.71
CA SER A 92 -12.17 3.49 -4.05
C SER A 92 -13.52 3.43 -3.35
N PHE A 93 -13.89 4.51 -2.65
CA PHE A 93 -15.17 4.61 -1.96
C PHE A 93 -16.36 4.59 -2.93
N ILE A 94 -16.30 5.39 -4.00
CA ILE A 94 -17.35 5.44 -5.03
C ILE A 94 -17.51 4.08 -5.71
N TYR A 95 -16.40 3.44 -6.03
CA TYR A 95 -16.40 2.12 -6.66
C TYR A 95 -16.98 1.03 -5.73
N GLY A 96 -16.58 1.03 -4.46
CA GLY A 96 -17.13 0.12 -3.45
C GLY A 96 -18.62 0.36 -3.21
N LEU A 97 -19.08 1.63 -3.22
CA LEU A 97 -20.49 1.97 -3.13
C LEU A 97 -21.27 1.45 -4.34
N TRP A 98 -20.75 1.67 -5.55
CA TRP A 98 -21.36 1.16 -6.78
C TRP A 98 -21.51 -0.35 -6.77
N MET A 99 -20.47 -1.10 -6.37
CA MET A 99 -20.53 -2.55 -6.24
C MET A 99 -21.65 -3.00 -5.29
N ARG A 100 -21.78 -2.37 -4.11
CA ARG A 100 -22.82 -2.70 -3.14
C ARG A 100 -24.23 -2.43 -3.65
N LEU A 101 -24.42 -1.32 -4.34
CA LEU A 101 -25.70 -0.98 -4.95
C LEU A 101 -26.13 -2.01 -6.01
N GLN A 102 -25.18 -2.56 -6.79
CA GLN A 102 -25.47 -3.63 -7.74
C GLN A 102 -25.96 -4.90 -7.06
N HIS A 103 -25.51 -5.19 -5.83
CA HIS A 103 -25.94 -6.34 -5.02
C HIS A 103 -27.13 -6.03 -4.09
N GLY A 104 -27.75 -4.85 -4.18
CA GLY A 104 -28.87 -4.46 -3.31
C GLY A 104 -28.49 -4.28 -1.84
N GLU A 105 -27.18 -4.13 -1.53
CA GLU A 105 -26.69 -3.99 -0.17
C GLU A 105 -26.57 -2.52 0.26
N SER A 106 -26.83 -2.23 1.55
CA SER A 106 -26.56 -0.91 2.10
C SER A 106 -25.06 -0.71 2.37
N LEU A 107 -24.57 0.53 2.18
CA LEU A 107 -23.18 0.92 2.44
C LEU A 107 -22.74 0.61 3.89
N LEU A 108 -23.64 0.81 4.85
CA LEU A 108 -23.35 0.70 6.27
C LEU A 108 -23.65 -0.69 6.86
N SER A 109 -23.97 -1.68 6.05
CA SER A 109 -24.20 -3.05 6.52
C SER A 109 -22.94 -3.75 7.02
N SER A 110 -21.76 -3.37 6.52
CA SER A 110 -20.48 -3.99 6.90
C SER A 110 -19.56 -3.05 7.67
N VAL A 111 -18.65 -3.64 8.47
CA VAL A 111 -17.58 -2.90 9.16
C VAL A 111 -16.66 -2.20 8.16
N HIS A 112 -16.27 -2.87 7.07
CA HIS A 112 -15.47 -2.29 5.99
C HIS A 112 -16.14 -1.06 5.38
N GLY A 113 -17.43 -1.10 5.06
CA GLY A 113 -18.17 0.06 4.54
C GLY A 113 -18.20 1.24 5.52
N LYS A 114 -18.40 0.96 6.82
CA LYS A 114 -18.38 2.00 7.88
C LYS A 114 -16.98 2.63 8.04
N LEU A 115 -15.94 1.81 8.05
CA LEU A 115 -14.54 2.29 8.11
C LEU A 115 -14.16 3.06 6.86
N GLY A 116 -14.55 2.60 5.67
CA GLY A 116 -14.31 3.29 4.41
C GLY A 116 -14.94 4.70 4.39
N LEU A 117 -16.19 4.84 4.86
CA LEU A 117 -16.83 6.15 5.03
C LEU A 117 -16.07 7.03 6.03
N PHE A 118 -15.68 6.49 7.17
CA PHE A 118 -14.89 7.22 8.17
C PHE A 118 -13.55 7.69 7.59
N ILE A 119 -12.82 6.82 6.86
CA ILE A 119 -11.56 7.16 6.19
C ILE A 119 -11.79 8.28 5.18
N LEU A 120 -12.83 8.21 4.35
CA LEU A 120 -13.16 9.26 3.39
C LEU A 120 -13.38 10.61 4.06
N LEU A 121 -14.15 10.64 5.16
CA LEU A 121 -14.41 11.88 5.92
C LEU A 121 -13.11 12.46 6.50
N VAL A 122 -12.27 11.63 7.11
CA VAL A 122 -11.00 12.07 7.69
C VAL A 122 -10.02 12.53 6.62
N VAL A 123 -9.92 11.85 5.48
CA VAL A 123 -9.09 12.26 4.33
C VAL A 123 -9.57 13.59 3.75
N THR A 124 -10.87 13.79 3.64
CA THR A 124 -11.47 15.05 3.19
C THR A 124 -11.09 16.20 4.12
N LEU A 125 -11.21 16.01 5.44
CA LEU A 125 -10.77 16.97 6.46
C LEU A 125 -9.25 17.19 6.47
N GLN A 126 -8.47 16.25 5.98
CA GLN A 126 -7.02 16.35 5.88
C GLN A 126 -6.58 17.12 4.62
N VAL A 127 -7.21 16.86 3.49
CA VAL A 127 -6.82 17.39 2.17
C VAL A 127 -7.40 18.78 1.92
N ILE A 128 -8.71 18.96 2.08
CA ILE A 128 -9.41 20.22 1.74
C ILE A 128 -8.83 21.42 2.50
N PRO A 129 -8.70 21.40 3.83
CA PRO A 129 -8.11 22.53 4.56
C PRO A 129 -6.68 22.84 4.13
N SER A 130 -5.89 21.81 3.77
CA SER A 130 -4.53 21.99 3.29
C SER A 130 -4.44 22.72 1.94
N LEU A 131 -5.50 22.69 1.15
CA LEU A 131 -5.61 23.38 -0.14
C LEU A 131 -6.10 24.83 0.01
N ILE A 132 -7.06 25.04 0.91
CA ILE A 132 -7.80 26.31 1.04
C ILE A 132 -7.08 27.31 1.94
N PHE A 133 -6.58 26.87 3.11
CA PHE A 133 -6.02 27.81 4.10
C PHE A 133 -4.62 28.30 3.75
N LYS A 134 -4.47 29.63 3.65
CA LYS A 134 -3.16 30.30 3.43
C LYS A 134 -2.23 30.15 4.67
N ASN A 135 -2.77 30.27 5.89
CA ASN A 135 -1.99 30.14 7.13
C ASN A 135 -1.97 28.68 7.62
N ARG A 136 -1.05 27.91 7.05
CA ARG A 136 -0.91 26.47 7.32
C ARG A 136 -0.18 26.17 8.63
N ALA A 137 0.43 27.17 9.27
CA ALA A 137 1.24 26.95 10.47
C ALA A 137 0.42 26.42 11.65
N LYS A 138 -0.79 26.96 11.85
CA LYS A 138 -1.71 26.58 12.93
C LYS A 138 -2.19 25.12 12.84
N TYR A 139 -2.33 24.59 11.61
CA TYR A 139 -2.91 23.27 11.38
C TYR A 139 -1.86 22.16 11.18
N ARG A 140 -0.56 22.50 11.09
CA ARG A 140 0.51 21.51 10.82
C ARG A 140 0.62 20.40 11.85
N GLY A 141 0.38 20.70 13.12
CA GLY A 141 0.39 19.70 14.19
C GLY A 141 -0.73 18.68 14.01
N LEU A 142 -1.96 19.17 13.89
CA LEU A 142 -3.16 18.35 13.69
C LEU A 142 -3.07 17.53 12.39
N HIS A 143 -2.70 18.15 11.27
CA HIS A 143 -2.50 17.48 9.98
C HIS A 143 -1.54 16.29 10.10
N ARG A 144 -0.47 16.43 10.88
CA ARG A 144 0.51 15.35 11.09
C ARG A 144 -0.06 14.20 11.93
N ILE A 145 -0.74 14.53 13.05
CA ILE A 145 -1.34 13.52 13.93
C ILE A 145 -2.38 12.71 13.15
N ILE A 146 -3.28 13.38 12.43
CA ILE A 146 -4.29 12.72 11.60
C ILE A 146 -3.62 11.86 10.52
N GLY A 147 -2.58 12.38 9.84
CA GLY A 147 -1.86 11.61 8.80
C GLY A 147 -1.25 10.32 9.36
N TYR A 148 -0.62 10.35 10.54
CA TYR A 148 -0.07 9.14 11.15
C TYR A 148 -1.16 8.18 11.65
N ALA A 149 -2.29 8.67 12.13
CA ALA A 149 -3.41 7.85 12.58
C ALA A 149 -4.14 7.16 11.41
N LEU A 150 -4.23 7.83 10.24
CA LEU A 150 -4.88 7.28 9.05
C LEU A 150 -4.19 6.02 8.51
N ALA A 151 -2.85 5.92 8.60
CA ALA A 151 -2.13 4.80 8.02
C ALA A 151 -2.53 3.44 8.61
N PRO A 152 -2.51 3.21 9.93
CA PRO A 152 -2.96 1.94 10.48
C PRO A 152 -4.46 1.72 10.24
N ILE A 153 -5.29 2.75 10.26
CA ILE A 153 -6.74 2.62 9.99
C ILE A 153 -6.98 2.15 8.56
N LEU A 154 -6.28 2.73 7.57
CA LEU A 154 -6.38 2.30 6.17
C LEU A 154 -5.92 0.85 5.97
N VAL A 155 -4.83 0.44 6.63
CA VAL A 155 -4.33 -0.94 6.56
C VAL A 155 -5.32 -1.92 7.22
N ILE A 156 -5.91 -1.54 8.36
CA ILE A 156 -6.94 -2.34 9.03
C ILE A 156 -8.18 -2.48 8.14
N ASP A 157 -8.63 -1.40 7.51
CA ASP A 157 -9.79 -1.41 6.62
C ASP A 157 -9.56 -2.27 5.39
N ALA A 158 -8.38 -2.16 4.75
CA ALA A 158 -7.99 -3.02 3.63
C ALA A 158 -7.95 -4.50 4.05
N GLY A 159 -7.37 -4.82 5.21
CA GLY A 159 -7.36 -6.17 5.77
C GLY A 159 -8.78 -6.68 6.07
N TRP A 160 -9.66 -5.79 6.56
CA TRP A 160 -11.06 -6.15 6.82
C TRP A 160 -11.85 -6.44 5.54
N GLY A 161 -11.58 -5.72 4.46
CA GLY A 161 -12.16 -6.01 3.15
C GLY A 161 -11.81 -7.41 2.63
N LEU A 162 -10.56 -7.82 2.82
CA LEU A 162 -10.08 -9.15 2.41
C LEU A 162 -10.66 -10.31 3.22
N HIS A 163 -11.17 -10.03 4.41
CA HIS A 163 -11.53 -11.01 5.39
C HIS A 163 -13.03 -11.40 5.39
N ASN A 164 -13.87 -10.72 4.63
CA ASN A 164 -15.33 -10.89 4.71
C ASN A 164 -15.86 -12.28 4.34
N GLY A 165 -15.03 -13.17 3.78
CA GLY A 165 -15.44 -14.54 3.38
C GLY A 165 -15.07 -15.67 4.36
N VAL A 166 -14.40 -15.37 5.48
CA VAL A 166 -13.85 -16.40 6.37
C VAL A 166 -14.42 -16.26 7.79
N THR A 167 -14.66 -17.34 8.50
CA THR A 167 -15.24 -17.34 9.86
C THR A 167 -14.28 -17.87 10.93
N GLY A 168 -14.54 -17.57 12.20
CA GLY A 168 -13.80 -18.13 13.34
C GLY A 168 -12.34 -17.68 13.46
N VAL A 169 -11.46 -18.57 13.95
CA VAL A 169 -10.02 -18.32 14.18
C VAL A 169 -9.31 -17.98 12.88
N THR A 170 -9.67 -18.60 11.78
CA THR A 170 -9.17 -18.32 10.43
C THR A 170 -9.31 -16.86 10.06
N LYS A 171 -10.43 -16.27 10.44
CA LYS A 171 -10.73 -14.85 10.27
C LYS A 171 -9.65 -13.94 10.88
N SER A 172 -9.29 -14.17 12.13
CA SER A 172 -8.28 -13.39 12.83
C SER A 172 -6.87 -13.57 12.23
N LEU A 173 -6.56 -14.79 11.79
CA LEU A 173 -5.25 -15.09 11.15
C LEU A 173 -5.12 -14.39 9.79
N VAL A 174 -6.17 -14.42 8.95
CA VAL A 174 -6.18 -13.71 7.67
C VAL A 174 -6.06 -12.20 7.88
N LEU A 175 -6.77 -11.65 8.87
CA LEU A 175 -6.71 -10.23 9.21
C LEU A 175 -5.29 -9.83 9.64
N LEU A 176 -4.69 -10.57 10.58
CA LEU A 176 -3.33 -10.32 11.06
C LEU A 176 -2.29 -10.42 9.93
N HIS A 177 -2.40 -11.45 9.08
CA HIS A 177 -1.56 -11.64 7.90
C HIS A 177 -1.67 -10.44 6.95
N SER A 178 -2.88 -10.00 6.62
CA SER A 178 -3.14 -8.90 5.70
C SER A 178 -2.65 -7.56 6.25
N ILE A 179 -2.90 -7.27 7.53
CA ILE A 179 -2.40 -6.06 8.21
C ILE A 179 -0.87 -6.05 8.18
N SER A 180 -0.23 -7.16 8.48
CA SER A 180 1.24 -7.26 8.46
C SER A 180 1.82 -6.99 7.08
N GLY A 181 1.19 -7.52 6.02
CA GLY A 181 1.57 -7.26 4.63
C GLY A 181 1.42 -5.79 4.24
N GLY A 182 0.30 -5.17 4.61
CA GLY A 182 0.07 -3.74 4.36
C GLY A 182 1.07 -2.84 5.09
N LEU A 183 1.38 -3.14 6.36
CA LEU A 183 2.40 -2.42 7.12
C LEU A 183 3.81 -2.64 6.52
N ALA A 184 4.14 -3.86 6.08
CA ALA A 184 5.41 -4.14 5.40
C ALA A 184 5.56 -3.32 4.11
N ALA A 185 4.50 -3.17 3.31
CA ALA A 185 4.50 -2.33 2.12
C ALA A 185 4.80 -0.86 2.46
N LEU A 186 4.15 -0.30 3.49
CA LEU A 186 4.40 1.08 3.95
C LEU A 186 5.85 1.28 4.40
N VAL A 187 6.40 0.32 5.13
CA VAL A 187 7.78 0.36 5.62
C VAL A 187 8.79 0.23 4.46
N LEU A 188 8.51 -0.60 3.45
CA LEU A 188 9.35 -0.71 2.25
C LEU A 188 9.35 0.59 1.43
N VAL A 189 8.21 1.26 1.30
CA VAL A 189 8.14 2.62 0.70
C VAL A 189 9.01 3.60 1.50
N TRP A 190 8.99 3.52 2.83
CA TRP A 190 9.85 4.36 3.67
C TRP A 190 11.35 4.10 3.38
N ILE A 191 11.79 2.84 3.29
CA ILE A 191 13.18 2.48 2.94
C ILE A 191 13.57 3.07 1.59
N ILE A 192 12.75 2.88 0.56
CA ILE A 192 12.99 3.37 -0.80
C ILE A 192 13.18 4.90 -0.80
N LEU A 193 12.33 5.62 -0.08
CA LEU A 193 12.41 7.08 -0.04
C LEU A 193 13.62 7.59 0.76
N GLU A 194 14.04 6.91 1.84
CA GLU A 194 15.28 7.26 2.55
C GLU A 194 16.53 7.04 1.69
N MET A 195 16.53 6.03 0.81
CA MET A 195 17.61 5.81 -0.16
C MET A 195 17.56 6.82 -1.32
N ARG A 196 16.38 7.15 -1.80
CA ARG A 196 16.19 8.08 -2.92
C ARG A 196 16.52 9.53 -2.57
N TYR A 197 16.24 9.92 -1.33
CA TYR A 197 16.43 11.28 -0.81
C TYR A 197 17.27 11.27 0.47
N PRO A 198 18.55 10.88 0.40
CA PRO A 198 19.39 10.67 1.58
C PRO A 198 19.58 11.96 2.40
N THR A 199 19.49 11.80 3.71
CA THR A 199 19.75 12.84 4.71
C THR A 199 20.73 12.28 5.71
N TYR A 200 21.29 13.15 6.58
CA TYR A 200 22.19 12.74 7.66
C TYR A 200 21.64 11.56 8.52
N LYS A 201 20.33 11.48 8.73
CA LYS A 201 19.66 10.42 9.51
C LYS A 201 19.11 9.27 8.67
N SER A 202 19.25 9.31 7.35
CA SER A 202 18.60 8.32 6.47
C SER A 202 19.12 6.90 6.70
N LEU A 203 20.42 6.70 6.91
CA LEU A 203 20.94 5.35 7.18
C LEU A 203 20.31 4.75 8.45
N SER A 204 20.28 5.50 9.56
CA SER A 204 19.68 4.99 10.82
C SER A 204 18.20 4.67 10.67
N ARG A 205 17.46 5.47 9.89
CA ARG A 205 16.04 5.23 9.61
C ARG A 205 15.83 4.05 8.65
N ALA A 206 16.67 3.93 7.62
CA ALA A 206 16.64 2.79 6.70
C ALA A 206 16.96 1.47 7.42
N LYS A 207 17.94 1.46 8.34
CA LYS A 207 18.24 0.30 9.20
C LYS A 207 17.02 -0.09 10.04
N LEU A 208 16.41 0.86 10.76
CA LEU A 208 15.21 0.60 11.55
C LEU A 208 14.07 0.08 10.67
N ALA A 209 13.80 0.73 9.55
CA ALA A 209 12.74 0.34 8.64
C ALA A 209 12.99 -1.04 8.03
N SER A 210 14.23 -1.39 7.66
CA SER A 210 14.56 -2.71 7.15
C SER A 210 14.36 -3.82 8.18
N TYR A 211 14.73 -3.57 9.44
CA TYR A 211 14.43 -4.49 10.54
C TYR A 211 12.92 -4.70 10.72
N LEU A 212 12.15 -3.61 10.74
CA LEU A 212 10.69 -3.68 10.85
C LEU A 212 10.06 -4.42 9.66
N SER A 213 10.53 -4.19 8.43
CA SER A 213 10.02 -4.91 7.26
C SER A 213 10.34 -6.40 7.32
N ALA A 214 11.56 -6.77 7.71
CA ALA A 214 11.96 -8.17 7.87
C ALA A 214 11.12 -8.88 8.96
N PHE A 215 10.86 -8.20 10.08
CA PHE A 215 10.00 -8.71 11.15
C PHE A 215 8.54 -8.90 10.67
N LEU A 216 7.93 -7.89 10.05
CA LEU A 216 6.56 -7.95 9.56
C LEU A 216 6.36 -9.04 8.49
N ILE A 217 7.32 -9.13 7.57
CA ILE A 217 7.30 -10.14 6.51
C ILE A 217 7.45 -11.55 7.11
N THR A 218 8.40 -11.74 8.03
CA THR A 218 8.67 -13.07 8.58
C THR A 218 7.62 -13.49 9.60
N ALA A 219 7.37 -12.69 10.63
CA ALA A 219 6.43 -13.04 11.70
C ALA A 219 4.97 -12.93 11.23
N GLY A 220 4.60 -11.78 10.65
CA GLY A 220 3.21 -11.48 10.31
C GLY A 220 2.75 -12.12 8.98
N CYS A 221 3.61 -12.13 7.97
CA CYS A 221 3.22 -12.68 6.68
C CYS A 221 3.61 -14.17 6.56
N TRP A 222 4.86 -14.53 6.83
CA TRP A 222 5.35 -15.89 6.58
C TRP A 222 4.86 -16.89 7.64
N ILE A 223 5.09 -16.64 8.93
CA ILE A 223 4.68 -17.57 10.00
C ILE A 223 3.16 -17.61 10.13
N VAL A 224 2.50 -16.44 10.27
CA VAL A 224 1.03 -16.41 10.43
C VAL A 224 0.32 -16.92 9.18
N GLY A 225 0.79 -16.54 7.98
CA GLY A 225 0.23 -17.03 6.72
C GLY A 225 0.42 -18.52 6.54
N GLY A 226 1.62 -19.05 6.83
CA GLY A 226 1.92 -20.48 6.79
C GLY A 226 1.10 -21.27 7.80
N TYR A 227 0.96 -20.77 9.04
CA TYR A 227 0.11 -21.40 10.04
C TYR A 227 -1.35 -21.43 9.60
N ASN A 228 -1.89 -20.34 9.07
CA ASN A 228 -3.25 -20.29 8.53
C ASN A 228 -3.44 -21.29 7.38
N TYR A 229 -2.44 -21.40 6.49
CA TYR A 229 -2.46 -22.35 5.39
C TYR A 229 -2.55 -23.80 5.87
N LEU A 230 -1.70 -24.18 6.82
CA LEU A 230 -1.62 -25.55 7.34
C LEU A 230 -2.85 -25.94 8.18
N THR A 231 -3.44 -25.00 8.92
CA THR A 231 -4.50 -25.34 9.90
C THR A 231 -5.92 -25.10 9.38
N ALA A 232 -6.13 -24.08 8.57
CA ALA A 232 -7.47 -23.64 8.21
C ALA A 232 -7.74 -23.62 6.71
N TYR A 233 -6.80 -23.19 5.90
CA TYR A 233 -7.01 -23.05 4.47
C TYR A 233 -7.31 -24.41 3.82
N GLY A 234 -6.50 -25.41 4.08
CA GLY A 234 -6.62 -26.75 3.48
C GLY A 234 -7.95 -27.44 3.77
N SER A 235 -8.47 -27.25 4.98
CA SER A 235 -9.70 -27.92 5.44
C SER A 235 -10.99 -27.12 5.22
N GLN A 236 -10.92 -25.78 5.22
CA GLN A 236 -12.12 -24.94 5.22
C GLN A 236 -12.29 -24.12 3.92
N VAL A 237 -11.20 -23.63 3.33
CA VAL A 237 -11.26 -22.70 2.20
C VAL A 237 -11.03 -23.41 0.87
N ARG A 238 -9.98 -24.24 0.79
CA ARG A 238 -9.62 -24.98 -0.42
C ARG A 238 -10.79 -25.81 -1.00
N PRO A 239 -11.52 -26.64 -0.22
CA PRO A 239 -12.62 -27.43 -0.77
C PRO A 239 -13.73 -26.56 -1.38
N VAL A 240 -14.01 -25.41 -0.76
CA VAL A 240 -15.03 -24.47 -1.23
C VAL A 240 -14.60 -23.79 -2.53
N ILE A 241 -13.33 -23.43 -2.68
CA ILE A 241 -12.79 -22.85 -3.91
C ILE A 241 -12.86 -23.89 -5.05
N LEU A 242 -12.44 -25.13 -4.79
CA LEU A 242 -12.38 -26.19 -5.80
C LEU A 242 -13.77 -26.61 -6.28
N ALA A 243 -14.77 -26.58 -5.40
CA ALA A 243 -16.16 -26.89 -5.75
C ALA A 243 -16.93 -25.66 -6.31
N GLY A 244 -16.37 -24.46 -6.17
CA GLY A 244 -16.98 -23.19 -6.57
C GLY A 244 -16.70 -22.83 -8.04
N PRO A 245 -17.10 -21.61 -8.46
CA PRO A 245 -16.97 -21.17 -9.86
C PRO A 245 -15.53 -20.83 -10.27
N HIS A 246 -14.58 -20.71 -9.32
CA HIS A 246 -13.20 -20.24 -9.56
C HIS A 246 -12.12 -21.21 -9.04
N PRO A 247 -12.08 -22.50 -9.44
CA PRO A 247 -11.10 -23.47 -8.96
C PRO A 247 -9.66 -23.06 -9.27
N TRP A 248 -9.43 -22.33 -10.37
CA TRP A 248 -8.14 -21.78 -10.77
C TRP A 248 -7.50 -20.86 -9.71
N ALA A 249 -8.30 -20.28 -8.83
CA ALA A 249 -7.77 -19.45 -7.74
C ALA A 249 -6.96 -20.27 -6.73
N HIS A 250 -7.22 -21.56 -6.57
CA HIS A 250 -6.35 -22.48 -5.85
C HIS A 250 -5.28 -23.07 -6.78
N GLU A 251 -5.69 -23.69 -7.88
CA GLU A 251 -4.81 -24.47 -8.76
C GLU A 251 -3.66 -23.66 -9.37
N VAL A 252 -3.84 -22.34 -9.56
CA VAL A 252 -2.83 -21.47 -10.16
C VAL A 252 -2.34 -20.41 -9.16
N ILE A 253 -3.27 -19.64 -8.57
CA ILE A 253 -2.88 -18.47 -7.79
C ILE A 253 -2.33 -18.86 -6.42
N MET A 254 -2.97 -19.79 -5.72
CA MET A 254 -2.47 -20.23 -4.42
C MET A 254 -1.17 -21.01 -4.55
N GLU A 255 -1.06 -21.91 -5.52
CA GLU A 255 0.16 -22.65 -5.82
C GLU A 255 1.34 -21.70 -6.15
N ALA A 256 1.11 -20.72 -7.03
CA ALA A 256 2.12 -19.71 -7.33
C ALA A 256 2.53 -18.91 -6.08
N LYS A 257 1.55 -18.54 -5.24
CA LYS A 257 1.78 -17.81 -4.00
C LYS A 257 2.66 -18.59 -3.03
N GLU A 258 2.44 -19.90 -2.89
CA GLU A 258 3.23 -20.79 -2.03
C GLU A 258 4.70 -20.86 -2.44
N HIS A 259 4.99 -20.86 -3.74
CA HIS A 259 6.36 -20.90 -4.24
C HIS A 259 7.09 -19.57 -4.13
N ILE A 260 6.40 -18.47 -4.43
CA ILE A 260 7.03 -17.14 -4.44
C ILE A 260 7.28 -16.63 -3.02
N PHE A 261 6.39 -16.94 -2.08
CA PHE A 261 6.43 -16.35 -0.74
C PHE A 261 7.66 -16.77 0.09
N VAL A 262 8.29 -17.91 -0.22
CA VAL A 262 9.50 -18.38 0.44
C VAL A 262 10.69 -17.42 0.26
N PHE A 263 10.76 -16.74 -0.89
CA PHE A 263 11.86 -15.83 -1.20
C PHE A 263 11.74 -14.49 -0.48
N LEU A 264 10.54 -14.08 -0.11
CA LEU A 264 10.30 -12.76 0.45
C LEU A 264 10.99 -12.50 1.80
N PRO A 265 10.97 -13.41 2.79
CA PRO A 265 11.78 -13.27 4.00
C PRO A 265 13.28 -13.19 3.70
N ILE A 266 13.78 -14.01 2.77
CA ILE A 266 15.21 -14.04 2.40
C ILE A 266 15.63 -12.67 1.85
N ILE A 267 14.87 -12.10 0.95
CA ILE A 267 15.12 -10.76 0.38
C ILE A 267 15.07 -9.68 1.46
N ALA A 268 14.09 -9.75 2.36
CA ALA A 268 13.95 -8.79 3.45
C ALA A 268 15.12 -8.85 4.45
N PHE A 269 15.58 -10.05 4.80
CA PHE A 269 16.77 -10.23 5.64
C PHE A 269 18.04 -9.78 4.91
N ALA A 270 18.23 -10.14 3.64
CA ALA A 270 19.38 -9.70 2.85
C ALA A 270 19.46 -8.17 2.78
N LEU A 271 18.33 -7.50 2.53
CA LEU A 271 18.24 -6.03 2.55
C LEU A 271 18.61 -5.47 3.93
N SER A 272 18.10 -6.07 5.01
CA SER A 272 18.38 -5.63 6.38
C SER A 272 19.84 -5.81 6.73
N ILE A 273 20.40 -6.99 6.53
CA ILE A 273 21.82 -7.30 6.84
C ILE A 273 22.74 -6.36 6.07
N THR A 274 22.49 -6.15 4.77
CA THR A 274 23.30 -5.26 3.95
C THR A 274 23.21 -3.80 4.43
N LEU A 275 22.04 -3.31 4.79
CA LEU A 275 21.89 -1.97 5.36
C LEU A 275 22.61 -1.82 6.69
N PHE A 276 22.58 -2.85 7.55
CA PHE A 276 23.26 -2.82 8.83
C PHE A 276 24.78 -2.86 8.69
N SER A 277 25.34 -3.49 7.65
CA SER A 277 26.77 -3.52 7.36
C SER A 277 27.32 -2.22 6.79
N LEU A 278 26.46 -1.33 6.26
CA LEU A 278 26.90 -0.05 5.71
C LEU A 278 27.27 0.97 6.79
N ASP A 279 28.38 1.67 6.57
CA ASP A 279 28.73 2.90 7.27
C ASP A 279 28.02 4.12 6.66
N ARG A 280 28.07 5.24 7.40
CA ARG A 280 27.36 6.47 7.00
C ARG A 280 27.95 7.09 5.74
N ASN A 281 29.28 7.08 5.59
CA ASN A 281 29.94 7.73 4.46
C ASN A 281 29.62 7.00 3.17
N THR A 282 29.76 5.66 3.17
CA THR A 282 29.37 4.81 2.04
C THR A 282 27.89 5.04 1.69
N PHE A 283 27.00 5.10 2.67
CA PHE A 283 25.57 5.38 2.38
C PHE A 283 25.32 6.76 1.82
N GLN A 284 26.08 7.80 2.23
CA GLN A 284 25.88 9.16 1.73
C GLN A 284 26.52 9.37 0.35
N ASP A 285 27.71 8.85 0.12
CA ASP A 285 28.56 9.21 -0.99
C ASP A 285 28.45 8.23 -2.15
N ASP A 286 28.22 6.94 -1.86
CA ASP A 286 28.06 5.91 -2.89
C ASP A 286 26.61 5.79 -3.38
N ALA A 287 26.31 6.53 -4.44
CA ALA A 287 25.00 6.48 -5.10
C ALA A 287 24.70 5.10 -5.74
N LYS A 288 25.73 4.35 -6.18
CA LYS A 288 25.55 3.04 -6.83
C LYS A 288 25.05 2.01 -5.83
N SER A 289 25.69 1.92 -4.66
CA SER A 289 25.25 1.02 -3.58
C SER A 289 23.83 1.37 -3.12
N ARG A 290 23.50 2.66 -2.96
CA ARG A 290 22.11 3.06 -2.65
C ARG A 290 21.10 2.65 -3.71
N HIS A 291 21.44 2.78 -5.01
CA HIS A 291 20.56 2.35 -6.08
C HIS A 291 20.36 0.83 -6.09
N ALA A 292 21.41 0.04 -5.89
CA ALA A 292 21.30 -1.42 -5.79
C ALA A 292 20.37 -1.85 -4.65
N LEU A 293 20.55 -1.28 -3.46
CA LEU A 293 19.67 -1.56 -2.30
C LEU A 293 18.25 -1.06 -2.53
N MET A 294 18.07 0.08 -3.19
CA MET A 294 16.75 0.59 -3.55
C MET A 294 16.03 -0.38 -4.53
N MET A 295 16.75 -0.97 -5.50
CA MET A 295 16.19 -1.99 -6.39
C MET A 295 15.74 -3.23 -5.64
N ILE A 296 16.52 -3.71 -4.66
CA ILE A 296 16.13 -4.83 -3.79
C ILE A 296 14.88 -4.48 -2.98
N ALA A 297 14.81 -3.27 -2.42
CA ALA A 297 13.62 -2.81 -1.70
C ALA A 297 12.38 -2.66 -2.62
N CYS A 298 12.57 -2.21 -3.86
CA CYS A 298 11.50 -2.15 -4.87
C CYS A 298 11.02 -3.56 -5.26
N LEU A 299 11.94 -4.53 -5.42
CA LEU A 299 11.59 -5.92 -5.67
C LEU A 299 10.78 -6.51 -4.51
N ALA A 300 11.24 -6.31 -3.26
CA ALA A 300 10.50 -6.75 -2.08
C ALA A 300 9.10 -6.11 -2.01
N LEU A 301 8.99 -4.81 -2.31
CA LEU A 301 7.71 -4.11 -2.34
C LEU A 301 6.79 -4.68 -3.42
N PHE A 302 7.30 -4.90 -4.64
CA PHE A 302 6.55 -5.52 -5.72
C PHE A 302 6.01 -6.90 -5.30
N MET A 303 6.87 -7.74 -4.71
CA MET A 303 6.46 -9.07 -4.24
C MET A 303 5.38 -8.98 -3.15
N VAL A 304 5.52 -8.08 -2.17
CA VAL A 304 4.48 -7.88 -1.12
C VAL A 304 3.15 -7.49 -1.73
N LEU A 305 3.13 -6.55 -2.68
CA LEU A 305 1.90 -6.10 -3.33
C LEU A 305 1.28 -7.19 -4.20
N PHE A 306 2.11 -7.96 -4.90
CA PHE A 306 1.67 -9.08 -5.72
C PHE A 306 1.06 -10.18 -4.85
N MET A 307 1.69 -10.51 -3.71
CA MET A 307 1.13 -11.43 -2.72
C MET A 307 -0.19 -10.95 -2.13
N PHE A 308 -0.33 -9.65 -1.91
CA PHE A 308 -1.56 -9.03 -1.43
C PHE A 308 -2.70 -9.21 -2.46
N LEU A 309 -2.42 -8.95 -3.73
CA LEU A 309 -3.38 -9.15 -4.82
C LEU A 309 -3.79 -10.64 -4.94
N MET A 310 -2.82 -11.56 -4.91
CA MET A 310 -3.11 -13.00 -4.90
C MET A 310 -4.01 -13.38 -3.72
N GLY A 311 -3.74 -12.84 -2.53
CA GLY A 311 -4.58 -13.04 -1.35
C GLY A 311 -6.02 -12.55 -1.55
N ALA A 312 -6.20 -11.42 -2.22
CA ALA A 312 -7.50 -10.87 -2.54
C ALA A 312 -8.28 -11.79 -3.51
N ILE A 313 -7.61 -12.32 -4.53
CA ILE A 313 -8.20 -13.28 -5.49
C ILE A 313 -8.68 -14.55 -4.78
N ILE A 314 -7.83 -15.13 -3.93
CA ILE A 314 -8.14 -16.35 -3.19
C ILE A 314 -9.30 -16.11 -2.21
N SER A 315 -9.30 -14.97 -1.51
CA SER A 315 -10.36 -14.61 -0.58
C SER A 315 -11.71 -14.45 -1.29
N ASN A 316 -11.74 -13.79 -2.44
CA ASN A 316 -12.96 -13.64 -3.25
C ASN A 316 -13.47 -14.98 -3.77
N ALA A 317 -12.60 -15.84 -4.30
CA ALA A 317 -12.97 -17.17 -4.77
C ALA A 317 -13.58 -18.05 -3.65
N GLY A 318 -13.08 -17.92 -2.42
CA GLY A 318 -13.66 -18.55 -1.25
C GLY A 318 -15.06 -18.02 -0.88
N GLN A 319 -15.29 -16.71 -1.05
CA GLN A 319 -16.61 -16.11 -0.81
C GLN A 319 -17.63 -16.58 -1.83
N THR A 320 -17.34 -16.44 -3.12
CA THR A 320 -18.24 -16.88 -4.21
C THR A 320 -18.53 -18.37 -4.17
N GLY A 321 -17.54 -19.21 -3.85
CA GLY A 321 -17.73 -20.63 -3.65
C GLY A 321 -18.68 -20.95 -2.47
N THR A 322 -18.58 -20.20 -1.37
CA THR A 322 -19.49 -20.37 -0.22
C THR A 322 -20.93 -19.96 -0.56
N GLU A 323 -21.14 -18.96 -1.39
CA GLU A 323 -22.46 -18.49 -1.81
C GLU A 323 -23.13 -19.46 -2.78
N THR A 324 -22.37 -20.08 -3.68
CA THR A 324 -22.90 -21.05 -4.65
C THR A 324 -23.21 -22.42 -4.07
N LEU A 325 -22.60 -22.77 -2.93
CA LEU A 325 -22.82 -24.07 -2.26
C LEU A 325 -23.94 -24.03 -1.19
N LYS A 326 -24.55 -22.85 -0.95
CA LYS A 326 -25.73 -22.67 -0.09
C LYS A 326 -27.02 -22.80 -0.89
#